data_d249c0a8fdaa0773b6f3abbd5aa960c4
#
_entry.id   d249c0a8fdaa0773b6f3abbd5aa960c4
#
_cell.length_a   1.000
_cell.length_b   1.000
_cell.length_c   1.000
_cell.angle_alpha   90.00
_cell.angle_beta   90.00
_cell.angle_gamma   90.00
#
_symmetry.space_group_name_H-M   'P 1'
#
loop_
_entity.id
_entity.type
_entity.pdbx_description
1 polymer ?
#
loop_
_entity_poly.entity_id
_entity_poly.type
_entity_poly.pdbx_seq_one_letter_code
_entity_poly.pdbx_strand_id
1 'polypeptide(L)'
;MPRRREVPKRHILPDPKFGSTEVSKFVNVLMTGGKKSVAERILYGAFDQVVTKTGKDALEVFTLALTNLRPLVEVKSRRVGGANYQVPVEVRPSRRSALAMRWLRDAARKRGEKSMGLRLAAELAEASEGRGSAMKKREEVHRMAEANKAFSHFRF
;
A
#
# COMPACT_ATOMS: atom_id res chain seq x y z
N MET A 1 18.98 14.31 10.57
CA MET A 1 19.15 12.86 10.42
C MET A 1 20.37 12.43 11.22
N PRO A 2 20.30 11.39 12.05
CA PRO A 2 21.46 10.93 12.79
C PRO A 2 22.47 10.31 11.82
N ARG A 3 23.71 10.82 11.82
CA ARG A 3 24.80 10.34 10.95
C ARG A 3 25.53 9.11 11.53
N ARG A 4 25.47 8.92 12.86
CA ARG A 4 26.35 7.98 13.59
C ARG A 4 25.64 6.72 14.08
N ARG A 5 24.30 6.64 14.02
CA ARG A 5 23.54 5.48 14.46
C ARG A 5 22.25 5.30 13.66
N GLU A 6 21.82 4.06 13.50
CA GLU A 6 20.52 3.75 12.96
C GLU A 6 19.42 4.10 13.98
N VAL A 7 18.37 4.77 13.53
CA VAL A 7 17.23 5.08 14.40
C VAL A 7 16.44 3.81 14.68
N PRO A 8 16.21 3.45 15.95
CA PRO A 8 15.44 2.26 16.30
C PRO A 8 14.01 2.35 15.74
N LYS A 9 13.51 1.26 15.19
CA LYS A 9 12.13 1.18 14.71
C LYS A 9 11.18 1.14 15.90
N ARG A 10 10.19 2.05 15.93
CA ARG A 10 9.16 2.05 16.97
C ARG A 10 8.31 0.78 16.86
N HIS A 11 8.04 0.15 17.99
CA HIS A 11 7.10 -0.95 18.07
C HIS A 11 5.67 -0.42 17.87
N ILE A 12 4.92 -1.06 16.97
CA ILE A 12 3.52 -0.71 16.70
C ILE A 12 2.66 -1.75 17.41
N LEU A 13 1.80 -1.29 18.33
CA LEU A 13 0.84 -2.16 19.00
C LEU A 13 -0.24 -2.62 17.99
N PRO A 14 -0.77 -3.84 18.16
CA PRO A 14 -1.88 -4.32 17.34
C PRO A 14 -3.13 -3.46 17.54
N ASP A 15 -4.01 -3.45 16.57
CA ASP A 15 -5.27 -2.73 16.63
C ASP A 15 -6.20 -3.33 17.70
N PRO A 16 -6.84 -2.52 18.55
CA PRO A 16 -7.65 -3.04 19.65
C PRO A 16 -8.91 -3.77 19.18
N LYS A 17 -9.48 -3.43 18.02
CA LYS A 17 -10.71 -4.05 17.49
C LYS A 17 -10.42 -5.37 16.75
N PHE A 18 -9.34 -5.42 15.99
CA PHE A 18 -9.00 -6.55 15.10
C PHE A 18 -7.75 -7.33 15.53
N GLY A 19 -7.03 -6.89 16.54
CA GLY A 19 -5.80 -7.55 17.01
C GLY A 19 -4.65 -7.59 15.98
N SER A 20 -4.77 -6.87 14.85
CA SER A 20 -3.84 -6.91 13.73
C SER A 20 -2.88 -5.73 13.71
N THR A 21 -1.58 -6.02 13.62
CA THR A 21 -0.54 -4.99 13.44
C THR A 21 -0.57 -4.36 12.04
N GLU A 22 -1.06 -5.07 11.02
CA GLU A 22 -1.21 -4.53 9.67
C GLU A 22 -2.31 -3.47 9.62
N VAL A 23 -3.41 -3.68 10.34
CA VAL A 23 -4.49 -2.69 10.50
C VAL A 23 -3.96 -1.42 11.17
N SER A 24 -3.23 -1.55 12.29
CA SER A 24 -2.59 -0.40 12.96
C SER A 24 -1.62 0.36 12.05
N LYS A 25 -0.81 -0.35 11.27
CA LYS A 25 0.08 0.27 10.27
C LYS A 25 -0.71 1.02 9.20
N PHE A 26 -1.82 0.46 8.75
CA PHE A 26 -2.65 1.10 7.74
C PHE A 26 -3.35 2.35 8.27
N VAL A 27 -3.82 2.35 9.52
CA VAL A 27 -4.32 3.56 10.21
C VAL A 27 -3.26 4.67 10.18
N ASN A 28 -2.00 4.34 10.49
CA ASN A 28 -0.91 5.32 10.45
C ASN A 28 -0.63 5.85 9.04
N VAL A 29 -0.80 5.02 8.00
CA VAL A 29 -0.66 5.44 6.59
C VAL A 29 -1.84 6.31 6.14
N LEU A 30 -3.04 6.02 6.63
CA LEU A 30 -4.26 6.76 6.30
C LEU A 30 -4.31 8.13 6.99
N MET A 31 -3.75 8.21 8.19
CA MET A 31 -3.76 9.39 9.05
C MET A 31 -3.17 10.62 8.35
N THR A 32 -3.81 11.77 8.57
CA THR A 32 -3.35 13.09 8.10
C THR A 32 -3.32 14.05 9.28
N GLY A 33 -2.24 14.82 9.42
CA GLY A 33 -2.10 15.84 10.48
C GLY A 33 -2.13 15.28 11.91
N GLY A 34 -1.75 14.01 12.11
CA GLY A 34 -1.74 13.36 13.42
C GLY A 34 -3.11 12.96 13.97
N LYS A 35 -4.19 13.12 13.18
CA LYS A 35 -5.58 12.82 13.59
C LYS A 35 -5.87 11.31 13.53
N LYS A 36 -5.32 10.54 14.47
CA LYS A 36 -5.39 9.08 14.47
C LYS A 36 -6.83 8.56 14.67
N SER A 37 -7.60 9.14 15.58
CA SER A 37 -8.99 8.73 15.85
C SER A 37 -9.92 8.90 14.65
N VAL A 38 -9.67 9.92 13.82
CA VAL A 38 -10.40 10.12 12.56
C VAL A 38 -10.05 9.02 11.55
N ALA A 39 -8.77 8.66 11.43
CA ALA A 39 -8.31 7.60 10.54
C ALA A 39 -8.88 6.23 10.96
N GLU A 40 -8.93 5.93 12.25
CA GLU A 40 -9.55 4.72 12.82
C GLU A 40 -11.04 4.66 12.47
N ARG A 41 -11.78 5.75 12.69
CA ARG A 41 -13.20 5.83 12.35
C ARG A 41 -13.45 5.60 10.86
N ILE A 42 -12.63 6.17 9.98
CA ILE A 42 -12.72 5.98 8.52
C ILE A 42 -12.49 4.51 8.18
N LEU A 43 -11.46 3.88 8.75
CA LEU A 43 -11.12 2.50 8.45
C LEU A 43 -12.19 1.52 8.96
N TYR A 44 -12.66 1.71 10.19
CA TYR A 44 -13.71 0.84 10.76
C TYR A 44 -15.02 0.99 9.97
N GLY A 45 -15.42 2.20 9.63
CA GLY A 45 -16.57 2.43 8.77
C GLY A 45 -16.41 1.84 7.36
N ALA A 46 -15.19 1.83 6.82
CA ALA A 46 -14.90 1.15 5.56
C ALA A 46 -15.04 -0.37 5.70
N PHE A 47 -14.57 -0.96 6.78
CA PHE A 47 -14.69 -2.39 7.04
C PHE A 47 -16.15 -2.83 7.20
N ASP A 48 -16.96 -2.07 7.92
CA ASP A 48 -18.41 -2.34 8.04
C ASP A 48 -19.10 -2.31 6.66
N GLN A 49 -18.72 -1.37 5.80
CA GLN A 49 -19.22 -1.31 4.41
C GLN A 49 -18.71 -2.47 3.53
N VAL A 50 -17.50 -2.93 3.72
CA VAL A 50 -16.96 -4.11 3.01
C VAL A 50 -17.76 -5.34 3.37
N VAL A 51 -18.02 -5.59 4.66
CA VAL A 51 -18.86 -6.70 5.12
C VAL A 51 -20.24 -6.63 4.50
N THR A 52 -20.88 -5.47 4.53
CA THR A 52 -22.23 -5.27 3.95
C THR A 52 -22.27 -5.57 2.45
N LYS A 53 -21.21 -5.19 1.70
CA LYS A 53 -21.16 -5.36 0.24
C LYS A 53 -20.74 -6.75 -0.21
N THR A 54 -19.78 -7.36 0.48
CA THR A 54 -19.15 -8.61 0.04
C THR A 54 -19.66 -9.84 0.80
N GLY A 55 -20.26 -9.64 1.97
CA GLY A 55 -20.65 -10.74 2.87
C GLY A 55 -19.49 -11.51 3.48
N LYS A 56 -18.25 -11.04 3.27
CA LYS A 56 -17.01 -11.67 3.77
C LYS A 56 -16.47 -10.92 4.98
N ASP A 57 -15.62 -11.59 5.76
CA ASP A 57 -14.94 -10.93 6.86
C ASP A 57 -14.04 -9.79 6.37
N ALA A 58 -14.16 -8.63 7.02
CA ALA A 58 -13.42 -7.43 6.64
C ALA A 58 -11.91 -7.62 6.70
N LEU A 59 -11.42 -8.36 7.70
CA LEU A 59 -9.98 -8.61 7.87
C LEU A 59 -9.44 -9.52 6.76
N GLU A 60 -10.21 -10.53 6.35
CA GLU A 60 -9.84 -11.39 5.22
C GLU A 60 -9.75 -10.60 3.92
N VAL A 61 -10.78 -9.80 3.62
CA VAL A 61 -10.79 -8.93 2.41
C VAL A 61 -9.61 -7.95 2.43
N PHE A 62 -9.32 -7.33 3.57
CA PHE A 62 -8.20 -6.42 3.74
C PHE A 62 -6.84 -7.12 3.50
N THR A 63 -6.63 -8.27 4.09
CA THR A 63 -5.40 -9.06 3.95
C THR A 63 -5.20 -9.54 2.51
N LEU A 64 -6.28 -10.01 1.88
CA LEU A 64 -6.26 -10.42 0.48
C LEU A 64 -5.97 -9.24 -0.46
N ALA A 65 -6.62 -8.10 -0.25
CA ALA A 65 -6.36 -6.89 -1.01
C ALA A 65 -4.89 -6.45 -0.90
N LEU A 66 -4.32 -6.40 0.31
CA LEU A 66 -2.91 -6.08 0.50
C LEU A 66 -1.98 -7.09 -0.17
N THR A 67 -2.30 -8.38 -0.09
CA THR A 67 -1.51 -9.44 -0.73
C THR A 67 -1.49 -9.27 -2.25
N ASN A 68 -2.65 -8.98 -2.84
CA ASN A 68 -2.76 -8.69 -4.26
C ASN A 68 -1.99 -7.43 -4.67
N LEU A 69 -1.92 -6.42 -3.81
CA LEU A 69 -1.26 -5.14 -4.10
C LEU A 69 0.26 -5.15 -3.88
N ARG A 70 0.82 -6.12 -3.15
CA ARG A 70 2.26 -6.18 -2.85
C ARG A 70 3.09 -6.33 -4.12
N PRO A 71 3.95 -5.35 -4.50
CA PRO A 71 4.81 -5.49 -5.67
C PRO A 71 6.02 -6.36 -5.37
N LEU A 72 6.44 -7.15 -6.34
CA LEU A 72 7.70 -7.94 -6.27
C LEU A 72 8.89 -7.10 -6.69
N VAL A 73 8.71 -6.22 -7.68
CA VAL A 73 9.74 -5.39 -8.28
C VAL A 73 9.31 -3.92 -8.33
N GLU A 74 10.28 -3.03 -8.25
CA GLU A 74 10.11 -1.59 -8.48
C GLU A 74 11.21 -1.08 -9.41
N VAL A 75 11.02 0.10 -9.98
CA VAL A 75 12.03 0.74 -10.82
C VAL A 75 12.68 1.87 -10.05
N LYS A 76 14.01 1.90 -10.04
CA LYS A 76 14.80 2.99 -9.45
C LYS A 76 15.64 3.67 -10.52
N SER A 77 15.60 4.99 -10.55
CA SER A 77 16.49 5.78 -11.40
C SER A 77 17.92 5.72 -10.87
N ARG A 78 18.87 5.39 -11.76
CA ARG A 78 20.31 5.42 -11.50
C ARG A 78 21.05 6.19 -12.58
N ARG A 79 22.01 6.99 -12.18
CA ARG A 79 22.87 7.72 -13.10
C ARG A 79 24.14 6.91 -13.37
N VAL A 80 24.35 6.53 -14.62
CA VAL A 80 25.53 5.80 -15.08
C VAL A 80 26.10 6.50 -16.30
N GLY A 81 27.37 6.89 -16.27
CA GLY A 81 28.03 7.54 -17.39
C GLY A 81 27.36 8.85 -17.87
N GLY A 82 26.68 9.59 -16.96
CA GLY A 82 25.97 10.82 -17.31
C GLY A 82 24.51 10.65 -17.75
N ALA A 83 24.08 9.44 -18.09
CA ALA A 83 22.68 9.11 -18.42
C ALA A 83 21.90 8.55 -17.22
N ASN A 84 20.60 8.82 -17.16
CA ASN A 84 19.72 8.27 -16.13
C ASN A 84 19.03 7.02 -16.68
N TYR A 85 19.26 5.89 -16.01
CA TYR A 85 18.64 4.60 -16.34
C TYR A 85 17.60 4.23 -15.30
N GLN A 86 16.50 3.69 -15.76
CA GLN A 86 15.46 3.10 -14.92
C GLN A 86 15.80 1.63 -14.66
N VAL A 87 16.32 1.32 -13.47
CA VAL A 87 16.83 -0.01 -13.12
C VAL A 87 15.78 -0.77 -12.32
N PRO A 88 15.33 -1.96 -12.76
CA PRO A 88 14.43 -2.81 -11.98
C PRO A 88 15.16 -3.41 -10.77
N VAL A 89 14.54 -3.29 -9.61
CA VAL A 89 15.09 -3.78 -8.34
C VAL A 89 14.02 -4.55 -7.59
N GLU A 90 14.40 -5.67 -6.98
CA GLU A 90 13.52 -6.42 -6.11
C GLU A 90 13.14 -5.62 -4.86
N VAL A 91 11.88 -5.67 -4.46
CA VAL A 91 11.37 -4.94 -3.30
C VAL A 91 11.48 -5.81 -2.05
N ARG A 92 12.07 -5.27 -0.98
CA ARG A 92 12.15 -5.93 0.32
C ARG A 92 10.75 -6.17 0.90
N PRO A 93 10.47 -7.27 1.63
CA PRO A 93 9.14 -7.60 2.14
C PRO A 93 8.46 -6.48 2.93
N SER A 94 9.19 -5.80 3.83
CA SER A 94 8.66 -4.68 4.60
C SER A 94 8.22 -3.50 3.73
N ARG A 95 8.94 -3.25 2.63
CA ARG A 95 8.62 -2.19 1.67
C ARG A 95 7.44 -2.58 0.77
N ARG A 96 7.29 -3.87 0.42
CA ARG A 96 6.13 -4.36 -0.35
C ARG A 96 4.82 -3.98 0.33
N SER A 97 4.71 -4.26 1.64
CA SER A 97 3.52 -3.90 2.44
C SER A 97 3.31 -2.39 2.52
N ALA A 98 4.38 -1.61 2.70
CA ALA A 98 4.28 -0.14 2.75
C ALA A 98 3.86 0.48 1.41
N LEU A 99 4.29 -0.08 0.29
CA LEU A 99 3.87 0.35 -1.05
C LEU A 99 2.41 -0.01 -1.31
N ALA A 100 1.99 -1.23 -0.99
CA ALA A 100 0.60 -1.67 -1.12
C ALA A 100 -0.35 -0.76 -0.34
N MET A 101 -0.04 -0.48 0.92
CA MET A 101 -0.85 0.43 1.76
C MET A 101 -0.93 1.85 1.20
N ARG A 102 0.18 2.40 0.69
CA ARG A 102 0.19 3.73 0.07
C ARG A 102 -0.63 3.77 -1.21
N TRP A 103 -0.48 2.80 -2.08
CA TRP A 103 -1.24 2.76 -3.34
C TRP A 103 -2.73 2.61 -3.10
N LEU A 104 -3.12 1.77 -2.13
CA LEU A 104 -4.51 1.63 -1.72
C LEU A 104 -5.09 2.95 -1.21
N ARG A 105 -4.37 3.66 -0.30
CA ARG A 105 -4.77 4.98 0.19
C ARG A 105 -4.91 6.00 -0.94
N ASP A 106 -3.93 6.08 -1.82
CA ASP A 106 -3.87 7.09 -2.87
C ASP A 106 -4.92 6.81 -3.96
N ALA A 107 -5.18 5.55 -4.26
CA ALA A 107 -6.27 5.14 -5.14
C ALA A 107 -7.63 5.49 -4.54
N ALA A 108 -7.87 5.15 -3.27
CA ALA A 108 -9.11 5.50 -2.58
C ALA A 108 -9.35 7.02 -2.55
N ARG A 109 -8.32 7.84 -2.31
CA ARG A 109 -8.45 9.32 -2.32
C ARG A 109 -8.89 9.90 -3.67
N LYS A 110 -8.57 9.23 -4.77
CA LYS A 110 -8.91 9.66 -6.13
C LYS A 110 -10.32 9.26 -6.57
N ARG A 111 -11.00 8.42 -5.79
CA ARG A 111 -12.37 7.97 -6.10
C ARG A 111 -13.38 9.09 -5.88
N GLY A 112 -14.54 8.97 -6.53
CA GLY A 112 -15.60 9.97 -6.54
C GLY A 112 -16.69 9.80 -5.48
N GLU A 113 -16.65 8.72 -4.64
CA GLU A 113 -17.67 8.47 -3.63
C GLU A 113 -17.70 9.58 -2.57
N LYS A 114 -18.85 9.77 -1.93
CA LYS A 114 -19.14 10.90 -1.04
C LYS A 114 -18.19 10.99 0.17
N SER A 115 -17.82 9.88 0.78
CA SER A 115 -16.97 9.86 1.97
C SER A 115 -15.73 9.00 1.79
N MET A 116 -14.66 9.29 2.55
CA MET A 116 -13.42 8.51 2.48
C MET A 116 -13.62 7.04 2.90
N GLY A 117 -14.52 6.77 3.84
CA GLY A 117 -14.87 5.39 4.23
C GLY A 117 -15.49 4.61 3.07
N LEU A 118 -16.41 5.21 2.32
CA LEU A 118 -17.02 4.59 1.14
C LEU A 118 -16.01 4.38 0.00
N ARG A 119 -15.14 5.35 -0.24
CA ARG A 119 -14.04 5.26 -1.23
C ARG A 119 -13.09 4.12 -0.91
N LEU A 120 -12.70 4.02 0.36
CA LEU A 120 -11.79 2.98 0.83
C LEU A 120 -12.44 1.59 0.77
N ALA A 121 -13.71 1.48 1.16
CA ALA A 121 -14.46 0.21 1.08
C ALA A 121 -14.58 -0.29 -0.35
N ALA A 122 -14.89 0.60 -1.30
CA ALA A 122 -14.98 0.25 -2.70
C ALA A 122 -13.63 -0.20 -3.28
N GLU A 123 -12.55 0.53 -2.99
CA GLU A 123 -11.22 0.15 -3.47
C GLU A 123 -10.71 -1.17 -2.84
N LEU A 124 -11.02 -1.42 -1.55
CA LEU A 124 -10.69 -2.68 -0.88
C LEU A 124 -11.41 -3.88 -1.52
N ALA A 125 -12.70 -3.74 -1.79
CA ALA A 125 -13.48 -4.80 -2.44
C ALA A 125 -12.91 -5.12 -3.83
N GLU A 126 -12.69 -4.09 -4.66
CA GLU A 126 -12.10 -4.25 -6.00
C GLU A 126 -10.69 -4.83 -5.95
N ALA A 127 -9.83 -4.38 -5.03
CA ALA A 127 -8.46 -4.88 -4.88
C ALA A 127 -8.42 -6.34 -4.41
N SER A 128 -9.37 -6.77 -3.58
CA SER A 128 -9.48 -8.18 -3.18
C SER A 128 -9.82 -9.10 -4.37
N GLU A 129 -10.54 -8.58 -5.36
CA GLU A 129 -10.89 -9.29 -6.59
C GLU A 129 -9.82 -9.11 -7.71
N GLY A 130 -8.70 -8.47 -7.41
CA GLY A 130 -7.65 -8.21 -8.39
C GLY A 130 -7.96 -7.08 -9.38
N ARG A 131 -8.88 -6.19 -9.03
CA ARG A 131 -9.31 -5.04 -9.85
C ARG A 131 -9.03 -3.72 -9.14
N GLY A 132 -9.39 -2.60 -9.74
CA GLY A 132 -9.29 -1.27 -9.15
C GLY A 132 -8.04 -0.49 -9.52
N SER A 133 -8.01 0.77 -9.11
CA SER A 133 -6.94 1.72 -9.46
C SER A 133 -5.61 1.38 -8.79
N ALA A 134 -5.64 0.84 -7.58
CA ALA A 134 -4.44 0.40 -6.87
C ALA A 134 -3.78 -0.80 -7.58
N MET A 135 -4.59 -1.75 -8.10
CA MET A 135 -4.09 -2.88 -8.90
C MET A 135 -3.45 -2.42 -10.20
N LYS A 136 -4.10 -1.50 -10.92
CA LYS A 136 -3.53 -0.91 -12.13
C LYS A 136 -2.16 -0.27 -11.85
N LYS A 137 -2.00 0.38 -10.69
CA LYS A 137 -0.69 0.96 -10.29
C LYS A 137 0.37 -0.10 -10.07
N ARG A 138 0.04 -1.24 -9.44
CA ARG A 138 0.96 -2.37 -9.29
C ARG A 138 1.39 -2.92 -10.66
N GLU A 139 0.42 -3.15 -11.55
CA GLU A 139 0.66 -3.67 -12.90
C GLU A 139 1.53 -2.71 -13.74
N GLU A 140 1.26 -1.41 -13.65
CA GLU A 140 2.06 -0.37 -14.30
C GLU A 140 3.53 -0.45 -13.85
N VAL A 141 3.78 -0.54 -12.53
CA VAL A 141 5.14 -0.65 -11.99
C VAL A 141 5.82 -1.94 -12.44
N HIS A 142 5.10 -3.08 -12.44
CA HIS A 142 5.64 -4.34 -12.93
C HIS A 142 5.94 -4.29 -14.44
N ARG A 143 5.07 -3.68 -15.25
CA ARG A 143 5.28 -3.48 -16.69
C ARG A 143 6.50 -2.59 -16.97
N MET A 144 6.66 -1.49 -16.20
CA MET A 144 7.86 -0.66 -16.30
C MET A 144 9.13 -1.43 -15.94
N ALA A 145 9.09 -2.27 -14.90
CA ALA A 145 10.23 -3.10 -14.50
C ALA A 145 10.58 -4.12 -15.58
N GLU A 146 9.60 -4.75 -16.23
CA GLU A 146 9.82 -5.69 -17.31
C GLU A 146 10.38 -5.00 -18.57
N ALA A 147 9.84 -3.85 -18.94
CA ALA A 147 10.35 -3.06 -20.07
C ALA A 147 11.82 -2.62 -19.88
N ASN A 148 12.24 -2.40 -18.64
CA ASN A 148 13.61 -1.99 -18.30
C ASN A 148 14.51 -3.17 -17.86
N LYS A 149 14.10 -4.40 -18.08
CA LYS A 149 14.83 -5.61 -17.65
C LYS A 149 16.26 -5.69 -18.21
N ALA A 150 16.49 -5.16 -19.38
CA ALA A 150 17.82 -5.08 -19.98
C ALA A 150 18.84 -4.31 -19.13
N PHE A 151 18.40 -3.37 -18.28
CA PHE A 151 19.25 -2.57 -17.40
C PHE A 151 19.44 -3.19 -16.00
N SER A 152 18.99 -4.43 -15.77
CA SER A 152 19.08 -5.10 -14.47
C SER A 152 20.53 -5.30 -13.98
N HIS A 153 21.50 -5.36 -14.90
CA HIS A 153 22.93 -5.49 -14.58
C HIS A 153 23.52 -4.21 -13.92
N PHE A 154 22.86 -3.05 -14.00
CA PHE A 154 23.24 -1.85 -13.27
C PHE A 154 22.77 -1.84 -11.80
N ARG A 155 22.27 -2.98 -11.32
CA ARG A 155 21.86 -3.17 -9.94
C ARG A 155 23.09 -3.42 -9.06
N PHE A 156 23.27 -2.57 -8.04
CA PHE A 156 24.28 -2.75 -6.97
C PHE A 156 23.59 -2.94 -5.64
#